data_4f28b9ce33c3a4ad2a8e9be060f1a790
#
_entry.id   4f28b9ce33c3a4ad2a8e9be060f1a790
#
_cell.length_a   1.000
_cell.length_b   1.000
_cell.length_c   1.000
_cell.angle_alpha   90.00
_cell.angle_beta   90.00
_cell.angle_gamma   90.00
#
_symmetry.space_group_name_H-M   'P 1'
#
loop_
_entity.id
_entity.type
_entity.pdbx_description
1 polymer ?
#
loop_
_entity_poly.entity_id
_entity_poly.type
_entity_poly.pdbx_seq_one_letter_code
_entity_poly.pdbx_strand_id
1 'polypeptide(L)'
;MPKKTFNTDLTALIKKFKKNDVIAEIEKEYQRQAATTVPLSLIDDNSFIKRVPLKKEVVERMAKSLEEKGIYNPLVIRPRSHHYELILGRRRYFGAKKANLKTVPVVITEAEDEEVLLMLLADNRDMRDGNMIEMGYIYEALVTKFHYTQQMLGELSHQSRSQVTNTLRLLKLPDNVIREVAVGKLSYGHARALAPLSEDEINEMVSLIHKNHLSVRDTEILSKKSLDKADFIEPKVEENPLLKTFGITNIIQEKERLLLTFKSEELQKSFLEQIKKLTDK
;
A
#
# COMPACT_ATOMS: atom_id res chain seq x y z
N MET A 1 -7.85 15.40 -36.02
CA MET A 1 -8.16 14.32 -35.08
C MET A 1 -9.24 14.85 -34.15
N PRO A 2 -10.43 14.21 -34.03
CA PRO A 2 -11.48 14.70 -33.16
C PRO A 2 -11.08 14.45 -31.70
N LYS A 3 -11.17 15.49 -30.88
CA LYS A 3 -11.04 15.39 -29.42
C LYS A 3 -12.19 14.50 -28.92
N LYS A 4 -11.89 13.27 -28.45
CA LYS A 4 -12.86 12.44 -27.72
C LYS A 4 -13.36 13.24 -26.53
N THR A 5 -14.66 13.41 -26.44
CA THR A 5 -15.37 14.05 -25.34
C THR A 5 -15.31 13.13 -24.12
N PHE A 6 -14.36 13.36 -23.25
CA PHE A 6 -13.99 12.54 -22.07
C PHE A 6 -15.10 12.35 -21.02
N ASN A 7 -16.19 13.10 -21.08
CA ASN A 7 -17.13 13.17 -19.96
C ASN A 7 -18.28 12.14 -19.95
N THR A 8 -18.70 11.62 -21.09
CA THR A 8 -19.85 10.69 -21.16
C THR A 8 -19.42 9.25 -20.93
N ASP A 9 -18.21 8.89 -21.41
CA ASP A 9 -17.64 7.54 -21.24
C ASP A 9 -17.23 7.28 -19.79
N LEU A 10 -16.59 8.23 -19.11
CA LEU A 10 -16.12 8.07 -17.74
C LEU A 10 -17.26 7.83 -16.74
N THR A 11 -18.37 8.57 -16.89
CA THR A 11 -19.53 8.40 -16.01
C THR A 11 -20.17 7.02 -16.20
N ALA A 12 -20.23 6.51 -17.43
CA ALA A 12 -20.74 5.18 -17.74
C ALA A 12 -19.82 4.09 -17.17
N LEU A 13 -18.51 4.23 -17.31
CA LEU A 13 -17.51 3.33 -16.72
C LEU A 13 -17.61 3.30 -15.19
N ILE A 14 -17.62 4.44 -14.55
CA ILE A 14 -17.79 4.53 -13.08
C ILE A 14 -19.07 3.86 -12.65
N LYS A 15 -20.19 4.10 -13.35
CA LYS A 15 -21.49 3.47 -13.02
C LYS A 15 -21.45 1.95 -13.18
N LYS A 16 -20.76 1.45 -14.23
CA LYS A 16 -20.59 -0.01 -14.47
C LYS A 16 -19.79 -0.64 -13.33
N PHE A 17 -18.61 -0.08 -12.99
CA PHE A 17 -17.69 -0.69 -12.03
C PHE A 17 -17.99 -0.36 -10.55
N LYS A 18 -18.92 0.56 -10.27
CA LYS A 18 -19.39 0.84 -8.90
C LYS A 18 -20.32 -0.24 -8.34
N LYS A 19 -20.92 -1.08 -9.21
CA LYS A 19 -21.77 -2.17 -8.78
C LYS A 19 -20.97 -3.26 -8.03
N ASN A 20 -21.62 -3.92 -7.08
CA ASN A 20 -21.09 -5.17 -6.50
C ASN A 20 -21.14 -6.29 -7.53
N ASP A 21 -20.25 -7.27 -7.39
CA ASP A 21 -20.20 -8.47 -8.22
C ASP A 21 -20.02 -8.23 -9.73
N VAL A 22 -19.57 -7.03 -10.14
CA VAL A 22 -19.34 -6.72 -11.55
C VAL A 22 -18.38 -7.72 -12.22
N ILE A 23 -17.39 -8.22 -11.48
CA ILE A 23 -16.45 -9.23 -11.99
C ILE A 23 -17.16 -10.56 -12.21
N ALA A 24 -18.06 -10.97 -11.32
CA ALA A 24 -18.84 -12.18 -11.52
C ALA A 24 -19.80 -12.07 -12.74
N GLU A 25 -20.36 -10.89 -13.01
CA GLU A 25 -21.13 -10.62 -14.21
C GLU A 25 -20.26 -10.72 -15.48
N ILE A 26 -19.07 -10.10 -15.45
CA ILE A 26 -18.10 -10.15 -16.54
C ILE A 26 -17.62 -11.59 -16.77
N GLU A 27 -17.26 -12.32 -15.71
CA GLU A 27 -16.85 -13.73 -15.83
C GLU A 27 -17.97 -14.62 -16.41
N LYS A 28 -19.23 -14.41 -16.01
CA LYS A 28 -20.38 -15.12 -16.60
C LYS A 28 -20.58 -14.81 -18.08
N GLU A 29 -20.41 -13.56 -18.48
CA GLU A 29 -20.48 -13.16 -19.87
C GLU A 29 -19.36 -13.84 -20.68
N TYR A 30 -18.15 -13.86 -20.14
CA TYR A 30 -17.00 -14.51 -20.76
C TYR A 30 -17.10 -16.04 -20.76
N GLN A 31 -17.75 -16.68 -19.78
CA GLN A 31 -18.04 -18.12 -19.81
C GLN A 31 -18.98 -18.51 -20.95
N ARG A 32 -19.86 -17.61 -21.41
CA ARG A 32 -20.74 -17.82 -22.56
C ARG A 32 -20.03 -17.70 -23.91
N GLN A 33 -18.90 -16.99 -23.93
CA GLN A 33 -18.04 -16.93 -25.11
C GLN A 33 -17.23 -18.22 -25.18
N ALA A 34 -17.04 -18.75 -26.37
CA ALA A 34 -16.23 -19.96 -26.58
C ALA A 34 -14.80 -19.66 -26.09
N ALA A 35 -14.41 -20.29 -24.96
CA ALA A 35 -13.04 -20.19 -24.47
C ALA A 35 -12.09 -20.80 -25.50
N THR A 36 -11.07 -20.05 -25.89
CA THR A 36 -9.98 -20.58 -26.70
C THR A 36 -8.84 -21.04 -25.82
N THR A 37 -7.96 -21.90 -26.35
CA THR A 37 -6.81 -22.39 -25.61
C THR A 37 -5.54 -21.71 -26.11
N VAL A 38 -4.78 -21.11 -25.23
CA VAL A 38 -3.54 -20.39 -25.56
C VAL A 38 -2.36 -20.97 -24.79
N PRO A 39 -1.16 -21.08 -25.41
CA PRO A 39 0.06 -21.45 -24.70
C PRO A 39 0.33 -20.47 -23.55
N LEU A 40 0.60 -21.01 -22.34
CA LEU A 40 0.85 -20.21 -21.15
C LEU A 40 2.11 -19.34 -21.30
N SER A 41 3.06 -19.75 -22.14
CA SER A 41 4.27 -18.99 -22.47
C SER A 41 4.03 -17.71 -23.25
N LEU A 42 2.86 -17.55 -23.89
CA LEU A 42 2.46 -16.35 -24.62
C LEU A 42 1.69 -15.34 -23.74
N ILE A 43 1.48 -15.64 -22.47
CA ILE A 43 0.75 -14.77 -21.54
C ILE A 43 1.73 -14.15 -20.55
N ASP A 44 1.76 -12.83 -20.53
CA ASP A 44 2.52 -12.04 -19.56
C ASP A 44 1.62 -11.61 -18.39
N ASP A 45 2.22 -11.45 -17.20
CA ASP A 45 1.52 -10.87 -16.05
C ASP A 45 1.16 -9.40 -16.33
N ASN A 46 0.11 -8.92 -15.68
CA ASN A 46 -0.38 -7.55 -15.89
C ASN A 46 0.68 -6.51 -15.57
N SER A 47 0.92 -5.59 -16.49
CA SER A 47 1.98 -4.58 -16.42
C SER A 47 1.86 -3.62 -15.23
N PHE A 48 0.64 -3.35 -14.74
CA PHE A 48 0.38 -2.45 -13.62
C PHE A 48 0.71 -3.06 -12.26
N ILE A 49 0.50 -4.37 -12.10
CA ILE A 49 0.61 -5.07 -10.80
C ILE A 49 1.67 -6.19 -10.77
N LYS A 50 2.37 -6.46 -11.88
CA LYS A 50 3.36 -7.56 -11.98
C LYS A 50 4.46 -7.52 -10.92
N ARG A 51 4.78 -6.34 -10.38
CA ARG A 51 5.79 -6.15 -9.32
C ARG A 51 5.33 -6.63 -7.93
N VAL A 52 4.03 -6.85 -7.75
CA VAL A 52 3.46 -7.28 -6.47
C VAL A 52 3.51 -8.80 -6.38
N PRO A 53 4.27 -9.40 -5.44
CA PRO A 53 4.33 -10.84 -5.30
C PRO A 53 3.02 -11.40 -4.75
N LEU A 54 2.65 -12.60 -5.19
CA LEU A 54 1.58 -13.39 -4.58
C LEU A 54 2.11 -14.20 -3.40
N LYS A 55 1.27 -14.46 -2.41
CA LYS A 55 1.57 -15.37 -1.30
C LYS A 55 1.85 -16.77 -1.84
N LYS A 56 2.96 -17.37 -1.43
CA LYS A 56 3.40 -18.69 -1.87
C LYS A 56 2.33 -19.76 -1.65
N GLU A 57 1.69 -19.74 -0.48
CA GLU A 57 0.65 -20.68 -0.09
C GLU A 57 -0.61 -20.57 -0.98
N VAL A 58 -0.91 -19.35 -1.48
CA VAL A 58 -2.04 -19.12 -2.40
C VAL A 58 -1.74 -19.74 -3.76
N VAL A 59 -0.50 -19.57 -4.26
CA VAL A 59 -0.08 -20.14 -5.53
C VAL A 59 -0.02 -21.67 -5.46
N GLU A 60 0.51 -22.24 -4.37
CA GLU A 60 0.59 -23.69 -4.18
C GLU A 60 -0.79 -24.34 -4.08
N ARG A 61 -1.70 -23.76 -3.28
CA ARG A 61 -3.08 -24.25 -3.20
C ARG A 61 -3.80 -24.19 -4.55
N MET A 62 -3.56 -23.11 -5.31
CA MET A 62 -4.14 -22.99 -6.64
C MET A 62 -3.56 -24.03 -7.59
N ALA A 63 -2.24 -24.22 -7.60
CA ALA A 63 -1.60 -25.25 -8.43
C ALA A 63 -2.20 -26.64 -8.19
N LYS A 64 -2.29 -27.06 -6.92
CA LYS A 64 -2.90 -28.34 -6.55
C LYS A 64 -4.35 -28.47 -7.02
N SER A 65 -5.15 -27.40 -6.85
CA SER A 65 -6.53 -27.39 -7.34
C SER A 65 -6.63 -27.52 -8.85
N LEU A 66 -5.70 -26.89 -9.60
CA LEU A 66 -5.67 -26.96 -11.06
C LEU A 66 -5.20 -28.34 -11.58
N GLU A 67 -4.30 -29.01 -10.87
CA GLU A 67 -3.88 -30.37 -11.17
C GLU A 67 -5.04 -31.38 -11.00
N GLU A 68 -5.84 -31.21 -9.95
CA GLU A 68 -6.94 -32.10 -9.62
C GLU A 68 -8.21 -31.87 -10.48
N LYS A 69 -8.53 -30.60 -10.77
CA LYS A 69 -9.84 -30.20 -11.32
C LYS A 69 -9.76 -29.48 -12.67
N GLY A 70 -8.56 -29.08 -13.12
CA GLY A 70 -8.39 -28.22 -14.28
C GLY A 70 -8.83 -26.75 -14.03
N ILE A 71 -8.89 -25.99 -15.10
CA ILE A 71 -9.30 -24.57 -15.06
C ILE A 71 -10.76 -24.46 -15.53
N TYR A 72 -11.68 -24.25 -14.58
CA TYR A 72 -13.10 -24.06 -14.90
C TYR A 72 -13.37 -22.66 -15.45
N ASN A 73 -12.86 -21.62 -14.78
CA ASN A 73 -13.03 -20.24 -15.22
C ASN A 73 -11.83 -19.85 -16.08
N PRO A 74 -12.01 -19.47 -17.34
CA PRO A 74 -10.92 -19.07 -18.22
C PRO A 74 -10.21 -17.83 -17.67
N LEU A 75 -8.94 -17.64 -18.05
CA LEU A 75 -8.25 -16.38 -17.83
C LEU A 75 -8.80 -15.33 -18.78
N VAL A 76 -8.84 -14.07 -18.36
CA VAL A 76 -9.18 -12.95 -19.25
C VAL A 76 -7.88 -12.27 -19.64
N ILE A 77 -7.63 -12.19 -20.95
CA ILE A 77 -6.39 -11.63 -21.51
C ILE A 77 -6.73 -10.63 -22.61
N ARG A 78 -5.79 -9.75 -22.92
CA ARG A 78 -5.86 -8.85 -24.08
C ARG A 78 -4.63 -8.98 -24.97
N PRO A 79 -4.74 -8.73 -26.29
CA PRO A 79 -3.60 -8.78 -27.20
C PRO A 79 -2.60 -7.65 -26.92
N ARG A 80 -1.30 -7.97 -27.02
CA ARG A 80 -0.17 -7.02 -26.93
C ARG A 80 0.92 -7.46 -27.92
N SER A 81 1.02 -6.76 -29.04
CA SER A 81 2.01 -7.09 -30.08
C SER A 81 2.09 -8.59 -30.40
N HIS A 82 3.07 -9.30 -29.86
CA HIS A 82 3.31 -10.73 -30.09
C HIS A 82 2.89 -11.64 -28.92
N HIS A 83 2.38 -11.05 -27.83
CA HIS A 83 1.97 -11.75 -26.61
C HIS A 83 0.59 -11.30 -26.19
N TYR A 84 0.10 -11.87 -25.09
CA TYR A 84 -1.12 -11.46 -24.43
C TYR A 84 -0.78 -10.93 -23.03
N GLU A 85 -1.50 -9.92 -22.59
CA GLU A 85 -1.42 -9.41 -21.23
C GLU A 85 -2.60 -9.93 -20.42
N LEU A 86 -2.32 -10.48 -19.24
CA LEU A 86 -3.32 -10.95 -18.31
C LEU A 86 -4.14 -9.78 -17.75
N ILE A 87 -5.47 -9.88 -17.76
CA ILE A 87 -6.39 -8.94 -17.11
C ILE A 87 -6.92 -9.55 -15.81
N LEU A 88 -7.63 -10.68 -15.89
CA LEU A 88 -8.23 -11.35 -14.73
C LEU A 88 -7.73 -12.78 -14.58
N GLY A 89 -7.67 -13.25 -13.32
CA GLY A 89 -7.27 -14.61 -13.00
C GLY A 89 -5.81 -14.80 -12.63
N ARG A 90 -5.18 -13.79 -12.04
CA ARG A 90 -3.75 -13.79 -11.69
C ARG A 90 -3.34 -14.99 -10.82
N ARG A 91 -4.18 -15.37 -9.82
CA ARG A 91 -3.93 -16.55 -8.99
C ARG A 91 -3.96 -17.85 -9.82
N ARG A 92 -4.89 -17.98 -10.79
CA ARG A 92 -4.98 -19.11 -11.72
C ARG A 92 -3.76 -19.18 -12.64
N TYR A 93 -3.32 -18.03 -13.17
CA TYR A 93 -2.15 -17.92 -14.02
C TYR A 93 -0.87 -18.41 -13.32
N PHE A 94 -0.58 -17.91 -12.11
CA PHE A 94 0.59 -18.36 -11.35
C PHE A 94 0.47 -19.81 -10.86
N GLY A 95 -0.75 -20.24 -10.50
CA GLY A 95 -1.03 -21.65 -10.20
C GLY A 95 -0.77 -22.57 -11.40
N ALA A 96 -1.20 -22.17 -12.59
CA ALA A 96 -0.95 -22.91 -13.83
C ALA A 96 0.55 -22.98 -14.17
N LYS A 97 1.29 -21.89 -13.98
CA LYS A 97 2.77 -21.91 -14.09
C LYS A 97 3.41 -22.87 -13.10
N LYS A 98 2.97 -22.88 -11.85
CA LYS A 98 3.47 -23.76 -10.80
C LYS A 98 3.15 -25.23 -11.06
N ALA A 99 1.98 -25.51 -11.63
CA ALA A 99 1.55 -26.84 -12.06
C ALA A 99 2.14 -27.27 -13.43
N ASN A 100 3.02 -26.46 -14.03
CA ASN A 100 3.64 -26.70 -15.33
C ASN A 100 2.66 -26.97 -16.48
N LEU A 101 1.49 -26.36 -16.45
CA LEU A 101 0.50 -26.48 -17.54
C LEU A 101 1.07 -25.82 -18.81
N LYS A 102 0.91 -26.49 -19.95
CA LYS A 102 1.40 -25.99 -21.25
C LYS A 102 0.47 -24.93 -21.83
N THR A 103 -0.83 -25.15 -21.68
CA THR A 103 -1.89 -24.32 -22.24
C THR A 103 -2.98 -24.05 -21.19
N VAL A 104 -3.69 -22.95 -21.35
CA VAL A 104 -4.78 -22.56 -20.46
C VAL A 104 -5.98 -22.05 -21.28
N PRO A 105 -7.23 -22.28 -20.81
CA PRO A 105 -8.39 -21.68 -21.42
C PRO A 105 -8.41 -20.18 -21.14
N VAL A 106 -8.70 -19.39 -22.18
CA VAL A 106 -8.71 -17.93 -22.11
C VAL A 106 -9.92 -17.35 -22.83
N VAL A 107 -10.33 -16.17 -22.41
CA VAL A 107 -11.15 -15.26 -23.19
C VAL A 107 -10.29 -14.06 -23.59
N ILE A 108 -10.29 -13.75 -24.88
CA ILE A 108 -9.55 -12.63 -25.42
C ILE A 108 -10.52 -11.45 -25.53
N THR A 109 -10.16 -10.32 -24.93
CA THR A 109 -10.95 -9.09 -24.99
C THR A 109 -10.07 -7.90 -25.37
N GLU A 110 -10.61 -6.96 -26.10
CA GLU A 110 -9.94 -5.69 -26.42
C GLU A 110 -10.37 -4.66 -25.37
N ALA A 111 -9.60 -4.53 -24.31
CA ALA A 111 -9.84 -3.54 -23.26
C ALA A 111 -8.70 -2.52 -23.22
N GLU A 112 -9.05 -1.25 -23.13
CA GLU A 112 -8.10 -0.15 -22.94
C GLU A 112 -7.51 -0.16 -21.52
N ASP A 113 -6.38 0.50 -21.31
CA ASP A 113 -5.66 0.52 -20.04
C ASP A 113 -6.54 0.98 -18.86
N GLU A 114 -7.42 1.97 -19.08
CA GLU A 114 -8.35 2.47 -18.07
C GLU A 114 -9.36 1.39 -17.67
N GLU A 115 -9.96 0.71 -18.63
CA GLU A 115 -10.92 -0.37 -18.36
C GLU A 115 -10.26 -1.55 -17.65
N VAL A 116 -9.04 -1.92 -18.04
CA VAL A 116 -8.24 -2.94 -17.36
C VAL A 116 -8.00 -2.58 -15.90
N LEU A 117 -7.62 -1.34 -15.60
CA LEU A 117 -7.41 -0.88 -14.23
C LEU A 117 -8.70 -0.92 -13.41
N LEU A 118 -9.85 -0.57 -14.01
CA LEU A 118 -11.15 -0.66 -13.34
C LEU A 118 -11.58 -2.12 -13.09
N MET A 119 -11.30 -3.03 -14.02
CA MET A 119 -11.50 -4.47 -13.83
C MET A 119 -10.64 -5.01 -12.69
N LEU A 120 -9.35 -4.66 -12.66
CA LEU A 120 -8.42 -5.04 -11.59
C LEU A 120 -8.85 -4.48 -10.23
N LEU A 121 -9.34 -3.24 -10.21
CA LEU A 121 -9.85 -2.59 -9.01
C LEU A 121 -11.05 -3.35 -8.46
N ALA A 122 -12.02 -3.69 -9.32
CA ALA A 122 -13.22 -4.43 -8.94
C ALA A 122 -12.87 -5.85 -8.49
N ASP A 123 -11.99 -6.57 -9.20
CA ASP A 123 -11.53 -7.92 -8.83
C ASP A 123 -10.87 -7.91 -7.44
N ASN A 124 -9.98 -6.95 -7.19
CA ASN A 124 -9.31 -6.84 -5.89
C ASN A 124 -10.26 -6.46 -4.75
N ARG A 125 -11.24 -5.59 -5.01
CA ARG A 125 -12.29 -5.20 -4.07
C ARG A 125 -13.19 -6.37 -3.69
N ASP A 126 -13.63 -7.12 -4.69
CA ASP A 126 -14.62 -8.20 -4.53
C ASP A 126 -13.96 -9.49 -3.97
N MET A 127 -12.62 -9.57 -4.00
CA MET A 127 -11.88 -10.66 -3.36
C MET A 127 -11.90 -10.57 -1.84
N ARG A 128 -12.19 -11.70 -1.16
CA ARG A 128 -12.16 -11.80 0.31
C ARG A 128 -10.79 -11.43 0.91
N ASP A 129 -9.71 -11.74 0.20
CA ASP A 129 -8.31 -11.48 0.58
C ASP A 129 -7.63 -10.56 -0.43
N GLY A 130 -8.25 -9.44 -0.76
CA GLY A 130 -7.71 -8.44 -1.67
C GLY A 130 -6.33 -7.93 -1.19
N ASN A 131 -5.43 -7.66 -2.14
CA ASN A 131 -4.08 -7.19 -1.84
C ASN A 131 -4.03 -5.66 -1.85
N MET A 132 -3.79 -5.06 -0.67
CA MET A 132 -3.74 -3.60 -0.53
C MET A 132 -2.59 -2.95 -1.30
N ILE A 133 -1.51 -3.67 -1.57
CA ILE A 133 -0.40 -3.16 -2.39
C ILE A 133 -0.79 -3.16 -3.87
N GLU A 134 -1.46 -4.22 -4.37
CA GLU A 134 -2.04 -4.21 -5.72
C GLU A 134 -3.03 -3.05 -5.87
N MET A 135 -3.92 -2.88 -4.89
CA MET A 135 -4.87 -1.77 -4.84
C MET A 135 -4.16 -0.42 -4.92
N GLY A 136 -3.05 -0.25 -4.20
CA GLY A 136 -2.22 0.96 -4.23
C GLY A 136 -1.71 1.27 -5.64
N TYR A 137 -1.12 0.30 -6.34
CA TYR A 137 -0.63 0.49 -7.71
C TYR A 137 -1.74 0.76 -8.72
N ILE A 138 -2.91 0.14 -8.55
CA ILE A 138 -4.09 0.44 -9.37
C ILE A 138 -4.54 1.89 -9.14
N TYR A 139 -4.63 2.33 -7.88
CA TYR A 139 -4.96 3.72 -7.54
C TYR A 139 -3.95 4.72 -8.11
N GLU A 140 -2.65 4.44 -7.95
CA GLU A 140 -1.59 5.29 -8.48
C GLU A 140 -1.72 5.45 -10.00
N ALA A 141 -1.93 4.36 -10.74
CA ALA A 141 -2.10 4.39 -12.18
C ALA A 141 -3.36 5.16 -12.61
N LEU A 142 -4.50 4.96 -11.92
CA LEU A 142 -5.74 5.69 -12.20
C LEU A 142 -5.60 7.19 -11.91
N VAL A 143 -4.90 7.58 -10.84
CA VAL A 143 -4.64 8.99 -10.52
C VAL A 143 -3.69 9.62 -11.54
N THR A 144 -2.56 8.97 -11.82
CA THR A 144 -1.48 9.57 -12.63
C THR A 144 -1.77 9.57 -14.12
N LYS A 145 -2.38 8.50 -14.65
CA LYS A 145 -2.64 8.35 -16.10
C LYS A 145 -4.03 8.82 -16.51
N PHE A 146 -5.02 8.67 -15.65
CA PHE A 146 -6.43 8.90 -15.99
C PHE A 146 -7.10 9.98 -15.13
N HIS A 147 -6.32 10.64 -14.26
CA HIS A 147 -6.77 11.81 -13.46
C HIS A 147 -7.96 11.55 -12.52
N TYR A 148 -8.10 10.30 -12.05
CA TYR A 148 -9.11 9.96 -11.05
C TYR A 148 -8.81 10.67 -9.73
N THR A 149 -9.84 11.22 -9.09
CA THR A 149 -9.70 11.76 -7.73
C THR A 149 -9.75 10.64 -6.69
N GLN A 150 -9.13 10.88 -5.54
CA GLN A 150 -9.21 9.92 -4.42
C GLN A 150 -10.63 9.68 -3.93
N GLN A 151 -11.54 10.64 -4.14
CA GLN A 151 -12.95 10.46 -3.82
C GLN A 151 -13.62 9.48 -4.80
N MET A 152 -13.41 9.63 -6.11
CA MET A 152 -13.91 8.70 -7.13
C MET A 152 -13.40 7.28 -6.87
N LEU A 153 -12.12 7.14 -6.53
CA LEU A 153 -11.52 5.85 -6.18
C LEU A 153 -12.17 5.24 -4.93
N GLY A 154 -12.45 6.06 -3.92
CA GLY A 154 -13.17 5.63 -2.73
C GLY A 154 -14.56 5.09 -3.06
N GLU A 155 -15.31 5.78 -3.93
CA GLU A 155 -16.62 5.33 -4.39
C GLU A 155 -16.57 4.02 -5.16
N LEU A 156 -15.57 3.84 -6.05
CA LEU A 156 -15.39 2.63 -6.87
C LEU A 156 -14.95 1.42 -6.03
N SER A 157 -14.14 1.64 -5.02
CA SER A 157 -13.60 0.58 -4.15
C SER A 157 -14.41 0.38 -2.87
N HIS A 158 -15.50 1.11 -2.67
CA HIS A 158 -16.31 1.11 -1.45
C HIS A 158 -15.49 1.44 -0.19
N GLN A 159 -14.54 2.36 -0.33
CA GLN A 159 -13.67 2.82 0.73
C GLN A 159 -13.80 4.32 0.96
N SER A 160 -13.45 4.79 2.16
CA SER A 160 -13.37 6.22 2.42
C SER A 160 -12.18 6.85 1.68
N ARG A 161 -12.27 8.15 1.37
CA ARG A 161 -11.15 8.92 0.80
C ARG A 161 -9.87 8.77 1.64
N SER A 162 -9.99 8.73 2.97
CA SER A 162 -8.85 8.56 3.87
C SER A 162 -8.20 7.18 3.74
N GLN A 163 -8.98 6.12 3.51
CA GLN A 163 -8.44 4.78 3.24
C GLN A 163 -7.68 4.75 1.92
N VAL A 164 -8.21 5.37 0.85
CA VAL A 164 -7.50 5.53 -0.44
C VAL A 164 -6.17 6.26 -0.23
N THR A 165 -6.18 7.39 0.51
CA THR A 165 -4.96 8.15 0.82
C THR A 165 -3.94 7.28 1.55
N ASN A 166 -4.37 6.51 2.56
CA ASN A 166 -3.48 5.63 3.32
C ASN A 166 -2.91 4.50 2.44
N THR A 167 -3.73 3.92 1.54
CA THR A 167 -3.27 2.90 0.61
C THR A 167 -2.21 3.43 -0.35
N LEU A 168 -2.41 4.63 -0.90
CA LEU A 168 -1.41 5.30 -1.74
C LEU A 168 -0.10 5.60 -0.98
N ARG A 169 -0.19 5.94 0.31
CA ARG A 169 1.01 6.17 1.14
C ARG A 169 1.86 4.91 1.32
N LEU A 170 1.27 3.71 1.26
CA LEU A 170 2.03 2.46 1.37
C LEU A 170 3.06 2.30 0.25
N LEU A 171 2.81 2.87 -0.92
CA LEU A 171 3.75 2.82 -2.06
C LEU A 171 5.00 3.69 -1.86
N LYS A 172 5.04 4.50 -0.79
CA LYS A 172 6.23 5.28 -0.40
C LYS A 172 7.17 4.52 0.54
N LEU A 173 6.73 3.37 1.04
CA LEU A 173 7.57 2.50 1.85
C LEU A 173 8.71 1.90 1.02
N PRO A 174 9.83 1.51 1.64
CA PRO A 174 10.90 0.79 0.96
C PRO A 174 10.39 -0.50 0.30
N ASP A 175 10.97 -0.88 -0.83
CA ASP A 175 10.54 -2.02 -1.65
C ASP A 175 10.50 -3.36 -0.89
N ASN A 176 11.44 -3.57 0.04
CA ASN A 176 11.44 -4.76 0.91
C ASN A 176 10.20 -4.80 1.81
N VAL A 177 9.81 -3.66 2.37
CA VAL A 177 8.61 -3.54 3.25
C VAL A 177 7.33 -3.71 2.44
N ILE A 178 7.25 -3.09 1.26
CA ILE A 178 6.12 -3.28 0.32
C ILE A 178 5.93 -4.77 0.00
N ARG A 179 7.02 -5.50 -0.27
CA ARG A 179 6.97 -6.94 -0.54
C ARG A 179 6.47 -7.74 0.66
N GLU A 180 6.92 -7.40 1.87
CA GLU A 180 6.45 -8.07 3.10
C GLU A 180 4.96 -7.85 3.35
N VAL A 181 4.47 -6.63 3.11
CA VAL A 181 3.02 -6.33 3.18
C VAL A 181 2.26 -7.10 2.12
N ALA A 182 2.75 -7.14 0.88
CA ALA A 182 2.10 -7.84 -0.23
C ALA A 182 1.92 -9.34 0.05
N VAL A 183 2.92 -9.98 0.67
CA VAL A 183 2.84 -11.41 1.04
C VAL A 183 2.25 -11.65 2.43
N GLY A 184 1.88 -10.59 3.16
CA GLY A 184 1.21 -10.69 4.46
C GLY A 184 2.12 -11.01 5.64
N LYS A 185 3.45 -10.85 5.50
CA LYS A 185 4.40 -10.90 6.62
C LYS A 185 4.25 -9.71 7.55
N LEU A 186 3.93 -8.55 6.98
CA LEU A 186 3.49 -7.36 7.70
C LEU A 186 2.03 -7.08 7.38
N SER A 187 1.24 -6.70 8.39
CA SER A 187 -0.15 -6.31 8.16
C SER A 187 -0.26 -4.89 7.59
N TYR A 188 -1.39 -4.59 6.95
CA TYR A 188 -1.73 -3.24 6.51
C TYR A 188 -1.64 -2.20 7.65
N GLY A 189 -2.05 -2.59 8.87
CA GLY A 189 -1.96 -1.73 10.06
C GLY A 189 -0.51 -1.37 10.42
N HIS A 190 0.40 -2.35 10.40
CA HIS A 190 1.83 -2.09 10.60
C HIS A 190 2.38 -1.15 9.53
N ALA A 191 2.11 -1.44 8.25
CA ALA A 191 2.56 -0.61 7.12
C ALA A 191 2.07 0.84 7.23
N ARG A 192 0.81 1.05 7.65
CA ARG A 192 0.25 2.38 7.90
C ARG A 192 0.97 3.13 9.02
N ALA A 193 1.33 2.43 10.11
CA ALA A 193 2.06 3.01 11.22
C ALA A 193 3.49 3.40 10.83
N LEU A 194 4.11 2.67 9.89
CA LEU A 194 5.46 2.92 9.38
C LEU A 194 5.52 4.08 8.36
N ALA A 195 4.43 4.33 7.63
CA ALA A 195 4.41 5.26 6.51
C ALA A 195 4.87 6.72 6.80
N PRO A 196 4.78 7.28 8.01
CA PRO A 196 5.30 8.61 8.32
C PRO A 196 6.78 8.65 8.73
N LEU A 197 7.44 7.51 8.92
CA LEU A 197 8.82 7.40 9.40
C LEU A 197 9.83 7.56 8.25
N SER A 198 11.07 7.90 8.59
CA SER A 198 12.22 7.85 7.66
C SER A 198 12.59 6.41 7.32
N GLU A 199 13.34 6.20 6.23
CA GLU A 199 13.71 4.85 5.75
C GLU A 199 14.52 4.06 6.80
N ASP A 200 15.43 4.72 7.51
CA ASP A 200 16.22 4.09 8.57
C ASP A 200 15.35 3.65 9.75
N GLU A 201 14.45 4.53 10.21
CA GLU A 201 13.49 4.20 11.27
C GLU A 201 12.53 3.09 10.88
N ILE A 202 12.09 3.05 9.60
CA ILE A 202 11.26 1.96 9.07
C ILE A 202 12.00 0.63 9.20
N ASN A 203 13.27 0.55 8.78
CA ASN A 203 14.06 -0.67 8.82
C ASN A 203 14.28 -1.17 10.26
N GLU A 204 14.58 -0.26 11.19
CA GLU A 204 14.68 -0.58 12.61
C GLU A 204 13.34 -1.10 13.17
N MET A 205 12.25 -0.41 12.88
CA MET A 205 10.93 -0.78 13.38
C MET A 205 10.45 -2.12 12.81
N VAL A 206 10.69 -2.40 11.53
CA VAL A 206 10.40 -3.71 10.91
C VAL A 206 11.18 -4.82 11.62
N SER A 207 12.45 -4.59 11.93
CA SER A 207 13.27 -5.54 12.69
C SER A 207 12.70 -5.80 14.09
N LEU A 208 12.25 -4.75 14.78
CA LEU A 208 11.59 -4.86 16.09
C LEU A 208 10.25 -5.59 16.02
N ILE A 209 9.43 -5.31 15.00
CA ILE A 209 8.16 -5.99 14.77
C ILE A 209 8.39 -7.50 14.65
N HIS A 210 9.35 -7.93 13.82
CA HIS A 210 9.64 -9.34 13.62
C HIS A 210 10.25 -10.00 14.87
N LYS A 211 11.20 -9.34 15.54
CA LYS A 211 11.89 -9.88 16.72
C LYS A 211 10.97 -10.03 17.91
N ASN A 212 10.09 -9.05 18.14
CA ASN A 212 9.28 -8.97 19.37
C ASN A 212 7.79 -9.28 19.12
N HIS A 213 7.41 -9.65 17.88
CA HIS A 213 6.00 -9.89 17.49
C HIS A 213 5.06 -8.75 17.89
N LEU A 214 5.50 -7.49 17.63
CA LEU A 214 4.76 -6.31 18.05
C LEU A 214 3.37 -6.28 17.41
N SER A 215 2.37 -5.86 18.18
CA SER A 215 1.04 -5.59 17.65
C SER A 215 1.02 -4.29 16.85
N VAL A 216 -0.02 -4.08 16.03
CA VAL A 216 -0.23 -2.81 15.32
C VAL A 216 -0.26 -1.63 16.30
N ARG A 217 -0.90 -1.79 17.46
CA ARG A 217 -1.00 -0.77 18.49
C ARG A 217 0.36 -0.41 19.10
N ASP A 218 1.18 -1.42 19.40
CA ASP A 218 2.53 -1.20 19.92
C ASP A 218 3.40 -0.48 18.89
N THR A 219 3.27 -0.88 17.61
CA THR A 219 3.96 -0.22 16.50
C THR A 219 3.53 1.24 16.36
N GLU A 220 2.22 1.55 16.44
CA GLU A 220 1.71 2.93 16.39
C GLU A 220 2.25 3.79 17.56
N ILE A 221 2.35 3.23 18.77
CA ILE A 221 2.90 3.92 19.94
C ILE A 221 4.40 4.21 19.74
N LEU A 222 5.16 3.21 19.28
CA LEU A 222 6.60 3.36 19.07
C LEU A 222 6.91 4.32 17.91
N SER A 223 6.15 4.24 16.82
CA SER A 223 6.29 5.16 15.68
C SER A 223 6.02 6.62 16.08
N LYS A 224 5.01 6.87 16.92
CA LYS A 224 4.76 8.21 17.46
C LYS A 224 5.92 8.71 18.31
N LYS A 225 6.46 7.87 19.19
CA LYS A 225 7.64 8.22 20.02
C LYS A 225 8.88 8.51 19.18
N SER A 226 9.06 7.83 18.05
CA SER A 226 10.15 8.11 17.10
C SER A 226 9.95 9.45 16.43
N LEU A 227 8.74 9.77 15.97
CA LEU A 227 8.40 11.08 15.39
C LEU A 227 8.52 12.21 16.41
N ASP A 228 8.09 11.99 17.65
CA ASP A 228 8.24 12.96 18.73
C ASP A 228 9.73 13.22 19.06
N LYS A 229 10.60 12.21 18.85
CA LYS A 229 12.07 12.39 18.98
C LYS A 229 12.69 13.13 17.80
N ALA A 230 12.13 13.00 16.59
CA ALA A 230 12.63 13.69 15.40
C ALA A 230 12.38 15.20 15.46
N ASP A 231 11.37 15.66 16.22
CA ASP A 231 11.17 17.08 16.56
C ASP A 231 12.10 17.56 17.70
N PHE A 232 12.89 16.64 18.29
CA PHE A 232 13.94 16.97 19.24
C PHE A 232 15.21 17.38 18.49
N ILE A 233 15.41 18.65 18.30
CA ILE A 233 16.75 19.19 18.16
C ILE A 233 17.42 18.96 19.52
N GLU A 234 18.29 17.94 19.63
CA GLU A 234 19.25 17.92 20.75
C GLU A 234 20.06 19.20 20.65
N PRO A 235 19.82 20.23 21.48
CA PRO A 235 20.78 21.30 21.60
C PRO A 235 22.01 20.61 22.17
N LYS A 236 23.16 20.76 21.51
CA LYS A 236 24.45 20.36 22.06
C LYS A 236 24.66 21.10 23.38
N VAL A 237 24.19 20.53 24.46
CA VAL A 237 24.29 21.04 25.83
C VAL A 237 25.76 21.19 26.23
N GLU A 238 26.66 20.50 25.50
CA GLU A 238 28.11 20.53 25.79
C GLU A 238 28.82 21.84 25.50
N GLU A 239 28.26 22.71 24.64
CA GLU A 239 28.98 23.95 24.21
C GLU A 239 28.50 25.24 24.89
N ASN A 240 27.44 25.24 25.69
CA ASN A 240 26.96 26.45 26.34
C ASN A 240 27.34 26.48 27.84
N PRO A 241 28.28 27.36 28.26
CA PRO A 241 28.72 27.43 29.65
C PRO A 241 27.60 27.71 30.65
N LEU A 242 26.57 28.46 30.25
CA LEU A 242 25.42 28.78 31.11
C LEU A 242 24.59 27.57 31.47
N LEU A 243 24.42 26.63 30.52
CA LEU A 243 23.67 25.41 30.77
C LEU A 243 24.36 24.47 31.75
N LYS A 244 25.69 24.44 31.72
CA LYS A 244 26.55 23.71 32.70
C LYS A 244 26.42 24.29 34.09
N THR A 245 26.41 25.62 34.22
CA THR A 245 26.33 26.33 35.51
C THR A 245 25.03 25.98 36.25
N PHE A 246 23.94 25.82 35.54
CA PHE A 246 22.65 25.46 36.13
C PHE A 246 22.37 23.95 36.19
N GLY A 247 23.32 23.12 35.78
CA GLY A 247 23.18 21.67 35.81
C GLY A 247 22.03 21.18 34.93
N ILE A 248 21.74 21.85 33.83
CA ILE A 248 20.72 21.45 32.86
C ILE A 248 21.29 20.29 32.05
N THR A 249 20.59 19.16 32.07
CA THR A 249 21.00 17.91 31.40
C THR A 249 20.28 17.70 30.08
N ASN A 250 19.10 18.29 29.92
CA ASN A 250 18.33 18.16 28.70
C ASN A 250 17.42 19.37 28.46
N ILE A 251 17.27 19.78 27.21
CA ILE A 251 16.39 20.86 26.79
C ILE A 251 15.49 20.35 25.66
N ILE A 252 14.19 20.47 25.86
CA ILE A 252 13.18 20.11 24.87
C ILE A 252 12.42 21.37 24.49
N GLN A 253 12.42 21.74 23.23
CA GLN A 253 11.63 22.85 22.71
C GLN A 253 10.43 22.30 21.92
N GLU A 254 9.23 22.52 22.45
CA GLU A 254 7.95 22.21 21.79
C GLU A 254 7.26 23.53 21.44
N LYS A 255 7.21 23.89 20.16
CA LYS A 255 6.56 25.12 19.66
C LYS A 255 6.69 26.35 20.58
N GLU A 256 5.82 26.47 21.60
CA GLU A 256 5.77 27.56 22.57
C GLU A 256 6.20 27.15 23.99
N ARG A 257 6.71 25.91 24.17
CA ARG A 257 7.10 25.37 25.47
C ARG A 257 8.57 24.98 25.47
N LEU A 258 9.24 25.25 26.56
CA LEU A 258 10.61 24.84 26.82
C LEU A 258 10.62 23.94 28.06
N LEU A 259 10.97 22.67 27.88
CA LEU A 259 11.16 21.73 28.98
C LEU A 259 12.66 21.63 29.31
N LEU A 260 13.00 21.91 30.53
CA LEU A 260 14.38 21.82 31.04
C LEU A 260 14.48 20.71 32.08
N THR A 261 15.42 19.80 31.91
CA THR A 261 15.73 18.76 32.90
C THR A 261 16.99 19.14 33.65
N PHE A 262 16.96 19.11 34.97
CA PHE A 262 18.07 19.48 35.87
C PHE A 262 18.67 18.26 36.53
N LYS A 263 19.96 18.32 36.88
CA LYS A 263 20.67 17.26 37.61
C LYS A 263 20.15 17.07 39.05
N SER A 264 19.65 18.17 39.67
CA SER A 264 19.05 18.10 41.00
C SER A 264 17.97 19.16 41.17
N GLU A 265 17.08 18.95 42.14
CA GLU A 265 16.02 19.90 42.52
C GLU A 265 16.58 21.24 43.05
N GLU A 266 17.75 21.23 43.70
CA GLU A 266 18.40 22.44 44.17
C GLU A 266 18.85 23.36 43.03
N LEU A 267 19.39 22.78 41.96
CA LEU A 267 19.80 23.52 40.77
C LEU A 267 18.59 24.09 40.01
N GLN A 268 17.49 23.37 39.99
CA GLN A 268 16.23 23.85 39.44
C GLN A 268 15.69 25.05 40.21
N LYS A 269 15.70 25.01 41.55
CA LYS A 269 15.26 26.13 42.42
C LYS A 269 16.15 27.38 42.20
N SER A 270 17.46 27.18 42.16
CA SER A 270 18.43 28.27 41.93
C SER A 270 18.20 28.93 40.54
N PHE A 271 17.96 28.15 39.50
CA PHE A 271 17.64 28.66 38.18
C PHE A 271 16.36 29.49 38.16
N LEU A 272 15.27 28.98 38.81
CA LEU A 272 14.00 29.68 38.87
C LEU A 272 14.09 31.00 39.69
N GLU A 273 14.91 31.04 40.75
CA GLU A 273 15.16 32.30 41.50
C GLU A 273 15.89 33.33 40.66
N GLN A 274 16.85 32.92 39.84
CA GLN A 274 17.55 33.85 38.96
C GLN A 274 16.65 34.40 37.85
N ILE A 275 15.78 33.57 37.26
CA ILE A 275 14.80 34.04 36.29
C ILE A 275 13.84 35.04 36.92
N LYS A 276 13.33 34.78 38.14
CA LYS A 276 12.46 35.72 38.85
C LYS A 276 13.13 37.07 39.06
N LYS A 277 14.43 37.08 39.46
CA LYS A 277 15.20 38.32 39.63
C LYS A 277 15.41 39.08 38.30
N LEU A 278 15.33 38.44 37.16
CA LEU A 278 15.42 39.08 35.84
C LEU A 278 14.08 39.63 35.34
N THR A 279 12.96 39.06 35.81
CA THR A 279 11.61 39.50 35.44
C THR A 279 11.03 40.58 36.36
N ASP A 280 11.59 40.74 37.54
CA ASP A 280 11.23 41.78 38.53
C ASP A 280 12.01 43.09 38.35
N LYS A 281 12.71 43.30 37.26
CA LYS A 281 13.34 44.51 36.78
C LYS A 281 12.60 45.12 35.60
#